data_69b6a12b0af48cb5846127a0e86c1860
#
_entry.id   69b6a12b0af48cb5846127a0e86c1860
#
_cell.length_a   1.000
_cell.length_b   1.000
_cell.length_c   1.000
_cell.angle_alpha   90.00
_cell.angle_beta   90.00
_cell.angle_gamma   90.00
#
_symmetry.space_group_name_H-M   'P 1'
#
loop_
_entity.id
_entity.type
_entity.pdbx_description
1 polymer ?
#
loop_
_entity_poly.entity_id
_entity_poly.type
_entity_poly.pdbx_seq_one_letter_code
_entity_poly.pdbx_strand_id
1 'polypeptide(L)'
;MSEDQLNRLSRIFSFEKKLRDAQSFVEIRYTVTNELRSIAPFMYAFFGSWTKPNSFKIEAISDIAVVEQTSATTTLAQKIIRQKLQEGSPETHSFTLSKDALVPAKGESPLPDQFLWVPCFSTQKGPQAVLLIVRDESWTEQEIEYIRHLSNSVGHAMGSLKENNFFESTAKLIRKTWFQFFVVAGIVASMFYPVSMSTIGQAEIAPKEPNIINAPIDGVIKEVYVEIMMK
;
A
#
# COMPACT_ATOMS: atom_id res chain seq x y z
N MET A 1 2.33 -0.05 -44.35
CA MET A 1 1.77 0.31 -43.03
C MET A 1 1.15 1.68 -43.19
N SER A 2 -0.15 1.83 -42.92
CA SER A 2 -0.84 3.11 -43.08
C SER A 2 -0.41 4.07 -41.97
N GLU A 3 -0.53 5.37 -42.20
CA GLU A 3 -0.22 6.44 -41.22
C GLU A 3 -1.04 6.25 -39.93
N ASP A 4 -2.28 5.82 -40.03
CA ASP A 4 -3.16 5.50 -38.90
C ASP A 4 -2.62 4.34 -38.04
N GLN A 5 -2.02 3.32 -38.67
CA GLN A 5 -1.40 2.20 -37.93
C GLN A 5 -0.17 2.67 -37.14
N LEU A 6 0.65 3.53 -37.72
CA LEU A 6 1.82 4.13 -37.06
C LEU A 6 1.41 4.99 -35.86
N ASN A 7 0.38 5.82 -36.04
CA ASN A 7 -0.15 6.68 -35.00
C ASN A 7 -0.73 5.85 -33.85
N ARG A 8 -1.43 4.76 -34.15
CA ARG A 8 -1.99 3.86 -33.14
C ARG A 8 -0.89 3.14 -32.36
N LEU A 9 0.14 2.62 -33.03
CA LEU A 9 1.31 2.03 -32.37
C LEU A 9 2.02 3.01 -31.45
N SER A 10 2.23 4.24 -31.90
CA SER A 10 2.82 5.29 -31.08
C SER A 10 2.03 5.54 -29.79
N ARG A 11 0.70 5.55 -29.86
CA ARG A 11 -0.18 5.70 -28.69
C ARG A 11 -0.07 4.50 -27.75
N ILE A 12 0.00 3.27 -28.27
CA ILE A 12 0.20 2.05 -27.49
C ILE A 12 1.52 2.12 -26.74
N PHE A 13 2.63 2.45 -27.40
CA PHE A 13 3.93 2.59 -26.74
C PHE A 13 3.96 3.70 -25.69
N SER A 14 3.31 4.83 -25.97
CA SER A 14 3.18 5.91 -25.00
C SER A 14 2.39 5.47 -23.76
N PHE A 15 1.31 4.75 -23.94
CA PHE A 15 0.50 4.19 -22.86
C PHE A 15 1.30 3.20 -22.00
N GLU A 16 1.99 2.24 -22.63
CA GLU A 16 2.82 1.28 -21.91
C GLU A 16 3.97 1.95 -21.15
N LYS A 17 4.59 2.98 -21.75
CA LYS A 17 5.62 3.78 -21.06
C LYS A 17 5.06 4.42 -19.81
N LYS A 18 3.89 5.07 -19.89
CA LYS A 18 3.25 5.71 -18.72
C LYS A 18 2.91 4.70 -17.62
N LEU A 19 2.45 3.49 -17.99
CA LEU A 19 2.21 2.41 -17.02
C LEU A 19 3.49 1.96 -16.32
N ARG A 20 4.60 1.88 -17.05
CA ARG A 20 5.90 1.48 -16.51
C ARG A 20 6.49 2.54 -15.58
N ASP A 21 6.31 3.81 -15.94
CA ASP A 21 6.83 4.95 -15.21
C ASP A 21 5.95 5.33 -14.00
N ALA A 22 4.74 4.74 -13.88
CA ALA A 22 3.79 5.04 -12.82
C ALA A 22 4.37 4.70 -11.43
N GLN A 23 4.27 5.66 -10.53
CA GLN A 23 4.78 5.57 -9.16
C GLN A 23 3.70 5.14 -8.14
N SER A 24 2.44 5.17 -8.55
CA SER A 24 1.30 4.91 -7.66
C SER A 24 0.15 4.18 -8.36
N PHE A 25 -0.67 3.48 -7.57
CA PHE A 25 -1.92 2.89 -8.08
C PHE A 25 -2.89 3.95 -8.61
N VAL A 26 -2.85 5.18 -8.11
CA VAL A 26 -3.71 6.27 -8.58
C VAL A 26 -3.34 6.65 -10.01
N GLU A 27 -2.05 6.74 -10.31
CA GLU A 27 -1.57 7.02 -11.67
C GLU A 27 -1.95 5.90 -12.65
N ILE A 28 -1.77 4.63 -12.27
CA ILE A 28 -2.19 3.49 -13.11
C ILE A 28 -3.69 3.58 -13.41
N ARG A 29 -4.53 3.78 -12.38
CA ARG A 29 -5.98 3.86 -12.55
C ARG A 29 -6.39 5.00 -13.48
N TYR A 30 -5.79 6.17 -13.28
CA TYR A 30 -6.04 7.34 -14.12
C TYR A 30 -5.63 7.07 -15.59
N THR A 31 -4.44 6.55 -15.80
CA THR A 31 -3.95 6.21 -17.14
C THR A 31 -4.87 5.21 -17.84
N VAL A 32 -5.26 4.15 -17.14
CA VAL A 32 -6.12 3.09 -17.71
C VAL A 32 -7.52 3.63 -18.04
N THR A 33 -8.13 4.42 -17.16
CA THR A 33 -9.50 4.88 -17.37
C THR A 33 -9.61 6.03 -18.36
N ASN A 34 -8.57 6.86 -18.54
CA ASN A 34 -8.68 8.06 -19.37
C ASN A 34 -7.88 7.98 -20.67
N GLU A 35 -6.65 7.46 -20.62
CA GLU A 35 -5.78 7.49 -21.80
C GLU A 35 -6.03 6.35 -22.78
N LEU A 36 -6.59 5.22 -22.32
CA LEU A 36 -6.96 4.11 -23.18
C LEU A 36 -7.95 4.54 -24.28
N ARG A 37 -8.74 5.58 -24.06
CA ARG A 37 -9.65 6.18 -25.04
C ARG A 37 -8.93 6.63 -26.33
N SER A 38 -7.66 6.98 -26.24
CA SER A 38 -6.85 7.37 -27.40
C SER A 38 -6.51 6.19 -28.32
N ILE A 39 -6.60 4.96 -27.81
CA ILE A 39 -6.30 3.71 -28.54
C ILE A 39 -7.61 3.09 -29.06
N ALA A 40 -8.62 2.99 -28.20
CA ALA A 40 -9.94 2.51 -28.54
C ALA A 40 -10.99 3.46 -27.94
N PRO A 41 -11.79 4.15 -28.76
CA PRO A 41 -12.80 5.08 -28.28
C PRO A 41 -13.87 4.39 -27.44
N PHE A 42 -14.26 4.99 -26.33
CA PHE A 42 -15.32 4.51 -25.46
C PHE A 42 -16.03 5.68 -24.74
N MET A 43 -17.22 5.41 -24.21
CA MET A 43 -17.99 6.39 -23.43
C MET A 43 -17.60 6.35 -21.96
N TYR A 44 -17.58 5.16 -21.37
CA TYR A 44 -17.19 4.95 -19.97
C TYR A 44 -16.17 3.83 -19.83
N ALA A 45 -15.26 4.01 -18.88
CA ALA A 45 -14.36 2.95 -18.42
C ALA A 45 -14.40 2.88 -16.90
N PHE A 46 -14.75 1.72 -16.34
CA PHE A 46 -14.84 1.45 -14.92
C PHE A 46 -13.67 0.54 -14.52
N PHE A 47 -12.79 1.03 -13.67
CA PHE A 47 -11.69 0.25 -13.14
C PHE A 47 -11.95 -0.12 -11.70
N GLY A 48 -11.89 -1.42 -11.40
CA GLY A 48 -12.10 -1.93 -10.06
C GLY A 48 -11.06 -2.95 -9.65
N SER A 49 -10.80 -3.05 -8.38
CA SER A 49 -9.88 -4.03 -7.80
C SER A 49 -10.41 -4.63 -6.49
N TRP A 50 -9.70 -5.65 -5.98
CA TRP A 50 -10.03 -6.26 -4.70
C TRP A 50 -9.28 -5.55 -3.58
N THR A 51 -10.00 -4.85 -2.72
CA THR A 51 -9.46 -4.26 -1.49
C THR A 51 -9.23 -5.29 -0.39
N LYS A 52 -10.01 -6.37 -0.40
CA LYS A 52 -9.91 -7.55 0.48
C LYS A 52 -10.29 -8.80 -0.34
N PRO A 53 -9.99 -10.02 0.10
CA PRO A 53 -10.25 -11.25 -0.66
C PRO A 53 -11.66 -11.37 -1.25
N ASN A 54 -12.68 -10.80 -0.60
CA ASN A 54 -14.09 -10.86 -1.06
C ASN A 54 -14.73 -9.49 -1.28
N SER A 55 -13.95 -8.41 -1.28
CA SER A 55 -14.48 -7.05 -1.42
C SER A 55 -13.95 -6.39 -2.70
N PHE A 56 -14.69 -6.55 -3.78
CA PHE A 56 -14.45 -5.85 -5.04
C PHE A 56 -15.07 -4.44 -4.98
N LYS A 57 -14.32 -3.45 -5.44
CA LYS A 57 -14.75 -2.05 -5.44
C LYS A 57 -14.30 -1.36 -6.74
N ILE A 58 -15.18 -0.53 -7.31
CA ILE A 58 -14.81 0.39 -8.41
C ILE A 58 -14.01 1.54 -7.79
N GLU A 59 -12.80 1.73 -8.28
CA GLU A 59 -11.84 2.69 -7.73
C GLU A 59 -11.59 3.90 -8.64
N ALA A 60 -11.84 3.73 -9.95
CA ALA A 60 -11.76 4.82 -10.91
C ALA A 60 -12.81 4.65 -12.01
N ILE A 61 -13.28 5.78 -12.52
CA ILE A 61 -14.20 5.89 -13.66
C ILE A 61 -13.62 6.97 -14.57
N SER A 62 -13.70 6.79 -15.88
CA SER A 62 -13.25 7.79 -16.85
C SER A 62 -13.92 9.14 -16.62
N ASP A 63 -13.15 10.23 -16.72
CA ASP A 63 -13.60 11.62 -16.58
C ASP A 63 -14.16 11.99 -15.19
N ILE A 64 -14.07 11.09 -14.20
CA ILE A 64 -14.56 11.31 -12.83
C ILE A 64 -13.38 11.32 -11.86
N ALA A 65 -13.16 12.46 -11.21
CA ALA A 65 -12.05 12.61 -10.27
C ALA A 65 -12.28 11.84 -8.96
N VAL A 66 -13.51 11.76 -8.47
CA VAL A 66 -13.88 11.05 -7.23
C VAL A 66 -15.07 10.15 -7.49
N VAL A 67 -14.85 8.84 -7.32
CA VAL A 67 -15.92 7.84 -7.54
C VAL A 67 -16.91 7.84 -6.38
N GLU A 68 -18.13 8.24 -6.66
CA GLU A 68 -19.23 8.09 -5.74
C GLU A 68 -19.80 6.67 -5.82
N GLN A 69 -19.60 5.90 -4.74
CA GLN A 69 -19.98 4.46 -4.70
C GLN A 69 -21.49 4.26 -4.70
N THR A 70 -22.25 5.27 -4.32
CA THR A 70 -23.71 5.25 -4.22
C THR A 70 -24.41 5.75 -5.47
N SER A 71 -23.66 6.27 -6.46
CA SER A 71 -24.25 6.69 -7.74
C SER A 71 -24.91 5.50 -8.44
N ALA A 72 -26.01 5.77 -9.13
CA ALA A 72 -26.78 4.72 -9.81
C ALA A 72 -25.93 4.02 -10.90
N THR A 73 -25.14 4.79 -11.65
CA THR A 73 -24.22 4.27 -12.67
C THR A 73 -23.12 3.39 -12.07
N THR A 74 -22.49 3.81 -10.96
CA THR A 74 -21.48 3.01 -10.27
C THR A 74 -22.08 1.72 -9.71
N THR A 75 -23.26 1.79 -9.12
CA THR A 75 -23.98 0.62 -8.56
C THR A 75 -24.34 -0.37 -9.66
N LEU A 76 -24.81 0.10 -10.82
CA LEU A 76 -25.12 -0.75 -11.97
C LEU A 76 -23.87 -1.42 -12.53
N ALA A 77 -22.79 -0.66 -12.77
CA ALA A 77 -21.52 -1.20 -13.23
C ALA A 77 -20.97 -2.24 -12.25
N GLN A 78 -21.05 -1.99 -10.94
CA GLN A 78 -20.61 -2.92 -9.92
C GLN A 78 -21.44 -4.21 -9.90
N LYS A 79 -22.74 -4.13 -10.16
CA LYS A 79 -23.64 -5.30 -10.30
C LYS A 79 -23.21 -6.17 -11.49
N ILE A 80 -22.99 -5.53 -12.66
CA ILE A 80 -22.53 -6.21 -13.88
C ILE A 80 -21.18 -6.89 -13.64
N ILE A 81 -20.22 -6.18 -13.06
CA ILE A 81 -18.90 -6.74 -12.76
C ILE A 81 -19.00 -7.92 -11.80
N ARG A 82 -19.81 -7.85 -10.75
CA ARG A 82 -20.00 -8.96 -9.81
C ARG A 82 -20.61 -10.18 -10.48
N GLN A 83 -21.59 -9.99 -11.36
CA GLN A 83 -22.19 -11.09 -12.13
C GLN A 83 -21.13 -11.76 -13.01
N LYS A 84 -20.32 -10.98 -13.74
CA LYS A 84 -19.24 -11.50 -14.59
C LYS A 84 -18.15 -12.22 -13.79
N LEU A 85 -17.83 -11.73 -12.61
CA LEU A 85 -16.89 -12.41 -11.70
C LEU A 85 -17.42 -13.76 -11.22
N GLN A 86 -18.73 -13.90 -11.01
CA GLN A 86 -19.36 -15.19 -10.65
C GLN A 86 -19.38 -16.16 -11.83
N GLU A 87 -19.53 -15.67 -13.04
CA GLU A 87 -19.43 -16.48 -14.28
C GLU A 87 -18.00 -17.01 -14.51
N GLY A 88 -17.00 -16.43 -13.83
CA GLY A 88 -15.61 -16.91 -13.84
C GLY A 88 -14.89 -16.74 -15.17
N SER A 89 -15.26 -15.78 -15.98
CA SER A 89 -14.63 -15.53 -17.30
C SER A 89 -13.21 -14.97 -17.15
N PRO A 90 -12.16 -15.76 -17.45
CA PRO A 90 -10.77 -15.31 -17.31
C PRO A 90 -10.29 -14.49 -18.53
N GLU A 91 -11.04 -14.44 -19.61
CA GLU A 91 -10.60 -13.86 -20.86
C GLU A 91 -11.28 -12.51 -21.15
N THR A 92 -10.57 -11.66 -21.90
CA THR A 92 -11.13 -10.43 -22.45
C THR A 92 -12.15 -10.78 -23.53
N HIS A 93 -13.39 -10.33 -23.37
CA HIS A 93 -14.46 -10.56 -24.34
C HIS A 93 -15.48 -9.41 -24.32
N SER A 94 -16.10 -9.19 -25.47
CA SER A 94 -17.24 -8.27 -25.60
C SER A 94 -18.55 -8.99 -25.31
N PHE A 95 -19.52 -8.25 -24.80
CA PHE A 95 -20.88 -8.73 -24.59
C PHE A 95 -21.86 -7.56 -24.66
N THR A 96 -23.09 -7.88 -24.95
CA THR A 96 -24.19 -6.90 -25.06
C THR A 96 -25.21 -7.18 -23.97
N LEU A 97 -25.76 -6.13 -23.37
CA LEU A 97 -26.87 -6.22 -22.42
C LEU A 97 -28.12 -5.58 -23.02
N SER A 98 -29.29 -6.10 -22.66
CA SER A 98 -30.56 -5.45 -23.10
C SER A 98 -30.72 -4.09 -22.44
N LYS A 99 -31.25 -3.13 -23.20
CA LYS A 99 -31.44 -1.74 -22.72
C LYS A 99 -32.29 -1.66 -21.46
N ASP A 100 -33.23 -2.57 -21.25
CA ASP A 100 -34.07 -2.61 -20.04
C ASP A 100 -33.26 -2.92 -18.78
N ALA A 101 -32.16 -3.66 -18.92
CA ALA A 101 -31.26 -3.97 -17.80
C ALA A 101 -30.30 -2.82 -17.44
N LEU A 102 -30.20 -1.81 -18.31
CA LEU A 102 -29.17 -0.74 -18.25
C LEU A 102 -29.73 0.59 -17.76
N VAL A 103 -31.02 0.66 -17.43
CA VAL A 103 -31.63 1.88 -16.89
C VAL A 103 -31.29 2.02 -15.41
N PRO A 104 -30.57 3.09 -15.02
CA PRO A 104 -30.29 3.36 -13.62
C PRO A 104 -31.59 3.67 -12.86
N ALA A 105 -31.66 3.30 -11.59
CA ALA A 105 -32.86 3.45 -10.76
C ALA A 105 -33.32 4.90 -10.50
N LYS A 106 -32.57 5.94 -10.93
CA LYS A 106 -32.89 7.36 -10.66
C LYS A 106 -32.44 8.27 -11.81
N GLY A 107 -33.18 8.30 -12.89
CA GLY A 107 -33.13 9.45 -13.84
C GLY A 107 -31.79 9.81 -14.50
N GLU A 108 -30.73 9.02 -14.27
CA GLU A 108 -29.45 9.12 -14.96
C GLU A 108 -29.61 8.54 -16.39
N SER A 109 -28.79 9.00 -17.31
CA SER A 109 -28.79 8.45 -18.67
C SER A 109 -28.47 6.96 -18.65
N PRO A 110 -29.16 6.14 -19.47
CA PRO A 110 -28.85 4.71 -19.56
C PRO A 110 -27.42 4.51 -20.04
N LEU A 111 -26.77 3.48 -19.53
CA LEU A 111 -25.47 3.08 -20.05
C LEU A 111 -25.61 2.54 -21.48
N PRO A 112 -24.59 2.73 -22.33
CA PRO A 112 -24.49 2.04 -23.62
C PRO A 112 -24.62 0.53 -23.49
N ASP A 113 -24.98 -0.15 -24.57
CA ASP A 113 -25.28 -1.59 -24.56
C ASP A 113 -24.09 -2.49 -24.93
N GLN A 114 -22.98 -1.92 -25.43
CA GLN A 114 -21.79 -2.66 -25.82
C GLN A 114 -20.73 -2.60 -24.74
N PHE A 115 -20.47 -3.74 -24.13
CA PHE A 115 -19.53 -3.91 -23.03
C PHE A 115 -18.29 -4.67 -23.47
N LEU A 116 -17.13 -4.29 -22.93
CA LEU A 116 -15.90 -5.08 -23.03
C LEU A 116 -15.42 -5.41 -21.61
N TRP A 117 -15.36 -6.69 -21.33
CA TRP A 117 -14.81 -7.25 -20.09
C TRP A 117 -13.30 -7.44 -20.24
N VAL A 118 -12.51 -6.84 -19.37
CA VAL A 118 -11.05 -6.85 -19.44
C VAL A 118 -10.47 -7.17 -18.07
N PRO A 119 -10.18 -8.45 -17.79
CA PRO A 119 -9.48 -8.82 -16.57
C PRO A 119 -7.99 -8.49 -16.68
N CYS A 120 -7.41 -7.87 -15.67
CA CYS A 120 -6.00 -7.52 -15.60
C CYS A 120 -5.28 -8.50 -14.67
N PHE A 121 -4.40 -9.34 -15.23
CA PHE A 121 -3.66 -10.37 -14.50
C PHE A 121 -2.25 -9.91 -14.17
N SER A 122 -1.83 -10.11 -12.93
CA SER A 122 -0.42 -10.20 -12.59
C SER A 122 -0.03 -11.67 -12.54
N THR A 123 1.17 -11.99 -12.93
CA THR A 123 1.70 -13.28 -13.37
C THR A 123 1.44 -14.53 -12.51
N GLN A 124 0.77 -14.50 -11.35
CA GLN A 124 0.70 -15.70 -10.49
C GLN A 124 -0.57 -15.98 -9.68
N LYS A 125 -1.57 -15.08 -9.59
CA LYS A 125 -2.67 -15.30 -8.60
C LYS A 125 -4.06 -14.83 -9.02
N GLY A 126 -4.45 -15.02 -10.27
CA GLY A 126 -5.77 -14.56 -10.74
C GLY A 126 -5.82 -13.05 -11.04
N PRO A 127 -6.95 -12.52 -11.50
CA PRO A 127 -7.07 -11.11 -11.86
C PRO A 127 -6.91 -10.23 -10.63
N GLN A 128 -6.03 -9.24 -10.72
CA GLN A 128 -5.82 -8.25 -9.64
C GLN A 128 -6.76 -7.06 -9.76
N ALA A 129 -7.18 -6.76 -10.98
CA ALA A 129 -8.14 -5.73 -11.30
C ALA A 129 -9.01 -6.16 -12.47
N VAL A 130 -10.10 -5.45 -12.64
CA VAL A 130 -11.01 -5.60 -13.78
C VAL A 130 -11.28 -4.21 -14.35
N LEU A 131 -11.22 -4.13 -15.66
CA LEU A 131 -11.66 -2.96 -16.41
C LEU A 131 -12.92 -3.35 -17.19
N LEU A 132 -13.98 -2.61 -16.99
CA LEU A 132 -15.22 -2.70 -17.76
C LEU A 132 -15.34 -1.45 -18.64
N ILE A 133 -15.31 -1.62 -19.94
CA ILE A 133 -15.37 -0.53 -20.91
C ILE A 133 -16.72 -0.57 -21.59
N VAL A 134 -17.33 0.59 -21.84
CA VAL A 134 -18.69 0.70 -22.33
C VAL A 134 -18.78 1.73 -23.44
N ARG A 135 -19.45 1.37 -24.58
CA ARG A 135 -19.74 2.27 -25.70
C ARG A 135 -21.00 1.85 -26.45
N ASP A 136 -21.44 2.67 -27.40
CA ASP A 136 -22.60 2.36 -28.23
C ASP A 136 -22.26 1.48 -29.44
N GLU A 137 -21.02 1.57 -29.95
CA GLU A 137 -20.57 0.82 -31.12
C GLU A 137 -20.06 -0.58 -30.75
N SER A 138 -20.26 -1.55 -31.65
CA SER A 138 -19.73 -2.90 -31.46
C SER A 138 -18.19 -2.93 -31.45
N TRP A 139 -17.62 -3.83 -30.66
CA TRP A 139 -16.18 -4.02 -30.55
C TRP A 139 -15.65 -4.80 -31.75
N THR A 140 -14.58 -4.31 -32.38
CA THR A 140 -13.88 -5.07 -33.41
C THR A 140 -12.88 -6.04 -32.78
N GLU A 141 -12.60 -7.16 -33.45
CA GLU A 141 -11.64 -8.15 -32.97
C GLU A 141 -10.24 -7.56 -32.75
N GLN A 142 -9.85 -6.62 -33.62
CA GLN A 142 -8.56 -5.92 -33.48
C GLN A 142 -8.49 -5.05 -32.22
N GLU A 143 -9.55 -4.34 -31.88
CA GLU A 143 -9.59 -3.53 -30.65
C GLU A 143 -9.57 -4.40 -29.41
N ILE A 144 -10.30 -5.51 -29.42
CA ILE A 144 -10.30 -6.49 -28.32
C ILE A 144 -8.87 -7.01 -28.11
N GLU A 145 -8.16 -7.35 -29.20
CA GLU A 145 -6.78 -7.86 -29.11
C GLU A 145 -5.80 -6.81 -28.55
N TYR A 146 -5.90 -5.56 -29.00
CA TYR A 146 -5.07 -4.48 -28.46
C TYR A 146 -5.32 -4.27 -26.96
N ILE A 147 -6.59 -4.23 -26.55
CA ILE A 147 -6.94 -4.03 -25.15
C ILE A 147 -6.52 -5.23 -24.30
N ARG A 148 -6.63 -6.46 -24.82
CA ARG A 148 -6.14 -7.68 -24.15
C ARG A 148 -4.63 -7.62 -23.92
N HIS A 149 -3.87 -7.19 -24.91
CA HIS A 149 -2.42 -7.00 -24.77
C HIS A 149 -2.10 -5.96 -23.69
N LEU A 150 -2.77 -4.83 -23.71
CA LEU A 150 -2.57 -3.76 -22.74
C LEU A 150 -3.01 -4.16 -21.31
N SER A 151 -4.02 -5.01 -21.17
CA SER A 151 -4.47 -5.49 -19.85
C SER A 151 -3.38 -6.27 -19.11
N ASN A 152 -2.54 -7.00 -19.84
CA ASN A 152 -1.38 -7.68 -19.27
C ASN A 152 -0.35 -6.67 -18.77
N SER A 153 -0.07 -5.60 -19.54
CA SER A 153 0.84 -4.53 -19.10
C SER A 153 0.32 -3.81 -17.84
N VAL A 154 -1.00 -3.59 -17.76
CA VAL A 154 -1.64 -3.05 -16.53
C VAL A 154 -1.45 -3.99 -15.35
N GLY A 155 -1.70 -5.29 -15.54
CA GLY A 155 -1.52 -6.30 -14.49
C GLY A 155 -0.09 -6.35 -13.97
N HIS A 156 0.90 -6.28 -14.85
CA HIS A 156 2.32 -6.23 -14.50
C HIS A 156 2.68 -4.96 -13.72
N ALA A 157 2.23 -3.79 -14.17
CA ALA A 157 2.46 -2.52 -13.49
C ALA A 157 1.87 -2.54 -12.07
N MET A 158 0.66 -3.07 -11.90
CA MET A 158 0.05 -3.24 -10.59
C MET A 158 0.82 -4.22 -9.70
N GLY A 159 1.31 -5.32 -10.27
CA GLY A 159 2.10 -6.32 -9.56
C GLY A 159 3.40 -5.72 -9.00
N SER A 160 4.13 -4.97 -9.81
CA SER A 160 5.40 -4.34 -9.42
C SER A 160 5.23 -3.32 -8.29
N LEU A 161 4.17 -2.52 -8.32
CA LEU A 161 3.87 -1.57 -7.23
C LEU A 161 3.47 -2.27 -5.93
N LYS A 162 2.83 -3.44 -6.01
CA LYS A 162 2.42 -4.20 -4.83
C LYS A 162 3.63 -4.80 -4.10
N GLU A 163 4.64 -5.24 -4.82
CA GLU A 163 5.89 -5.74 -4.23
C GLU A 163 6.68 -4.64 -3.53
N ASN A 164 6.70 -3.43 -4.08
CA ASN A 164 7.38 -2.29 -3.47
C ASN A 164 6.70 -1.75 -2.19
N ASN A 165 5.43 -2.07 -1.97
CA ASN A 165 4.67 -1.63 -0.79
C ASN A 165 4.91 -2.53 0.46
N PHE A 166 6.03 -3.25 0.52
CA PHE A 166 6.44 -3.99 1.73
C PHE A 166 6.55 -3.06 2.96
N PHE A 167 6.97 -1.80 2.75
CA PHE A 167 7.02 -0.77 3.79
C PHE A 167 5.61 -0.34 4.28
N GLU A 168 4.59 -0.31 3.43
CA GLU A 168 3.21 -0.04 3.89
C GLU A 168 2.63 -1.20 4.73
N SER A 169 3.02 -2.43 4.45
CA SER A 169 2.61 -3.59 5.25
C SER A 169 3.21 -3.54 6.65
N THR A 170 4.48 -3.12 6.79
CA THR A 170 5.11 -2.95 8.10
C THR A 170 4.50 -1.78 8.88
N ALA A 171 4.18 -0.67 8.21
CA ALA A 171 3.47 0.46 8.84
C ALA A 171 2.04 0.06 9.31
N LYS A 172 1.34 -0.80 8.58
CA LYS A 172 0.03 -1.36 9.00
C LYS A 172 0.17 -2.34 10.18
N LEU A 173 1.29 -3.08 10.27
CA LEU A 173 1.57 -3.95 11.42
C LEU A 173 1.84 -3.15 12.70
N ILE A 174 2.61 -2.05 12.58
CA ILE A 174 2.92 -1.13 13.69
C ILE A 174 1.64 -0.44 14.19
N ARG A 175 0.66 -0.19 13.32
CA ARG A 175 -0.65 0.39 13.66
C ARG A 175 -1.63 -0.59 14.29
N LYS A 176 -1.31 -1.88 14.35
CA LYS A 176 -2.13 -2.86 15.02
C LYS A 176 -2.02 -2.64 16.53
N THR A 177 -3.13 -2.33 17.20
CA THR A 177 -3.24 -1.98 18.64
C THR A 177 -2.49 -2.96 19.56
N TRP A 178 -2.40 -4.23 19.17
CA TRP A 178 -1.65 -5.28 19.87
C TRP A 178 -0.14 -5.04 19.86
N PHE A 179 0.43 -4.58 18.75
CA PHE A 179 1.86 -4.29 18.68
C PHE A 179 2.23 -3.11 19.59
N GLN A 180 1.40 -2.08 19.61
CA GLN A 180 1.59 -0.94 20.53
C GLN A 180 1.53 -1.40 21.99
N PHE A 181 0.60 -2.31 22.32
CA PHE A 181 0.52 -2.89 23.66
C PHE A 181 1.80 -3.63 24.06
N PHE A 182 2.37 -4.46 23.18
CA PHE A 182 3.62 -5.18 23.43
C PHE A 182 4.82 -4.23 23.60
N VAL A 183 4.89 -3.16 22.83
CA VAL A 183 5.96 -2.16 22.96
C VAL A 183 5.87 -1.45 24.31
N VAL A 184 4.69 -1.01 24.70
CA VAL A 184 4.47 -0.37 26.02
C VAL A 184 4.76 -1.35 27.15
N ALA A 185 4.29 -2.58 27.07
CA ALA A 185 4.58 -3.62 28.05
C ALA A 185 6.08 -3.91 28.17
N GLY A 186 6.81 -3.93 27.07
CA GLY A 186 8.28 -4.11 27.05
C GLY A 186 9.02 -2.95 27.73
N ILE A 187 8.59 -1.70 27.48
CA ILE A 187 9.18 -0.52 28.15
C ILE A 187 8.92 -0.59 29.65
N VAL A 188 7.69 -0.90 30.06
CA VAL A 188 7.36 -1.06 31.49
C VAL A 188 8.16 -2.18 32.13
N ALA A 189 8.29 -3.33 31.46
CA ALA A 189 9.09 -4.45 31.95
C ALA A 189 10.59 -4.09 32.10
N SER A 190 11.13 -3.25 31.22
CA SER A 190 12.52 -2.78 31.31
C SER A 190 12.78 -1.91 32.55
N MET A 191 11.76 -1.21 33.06
CA MET A 191 11.88 -0.42 34.31
C MET A 191 12.02 -1.30 35.57
N PHE A 192 11.59 -2.56 35.50
CA PHE A 192 11.74 -3.52 36.62
C PHE A 192 13.07 -4.29 36.58
N TYR A 193 13.92 -4.02 35.58
CA TYR A 193 15.22 -4.67 35.51
C TYR A 193 16.16 -4.05 36.56
N PRO A 194 16.66 -4.84 37.54
CA PRO A 194 17.50 -4.30 38.60
C PRO A 194 18.85 -3.88 38.02
N VAL A 195 19.14 -2.59 38.09
CA VAL A 195 20.44 -2.04 37.73
C VAL A 195 21.29 -1.92 38.98
N SER A 196 22.45 -2.56 39.01
CA SER A 196 23.40 -2.39 40.11
C SER A 196 23.96 -0.97 40.07
N MET A 197 23.65 -0.18 41.09
CA MET A 197 24.27 1.14 41.29
C MET A 197 25.56 0.96 42.10
N SER A 198 26.69 1.35 41.54
CA SER A 198 27.94 1.54 42.30
C SER A 198 28.09 3.04 42.62
N THR A 199 28.12 3.37 43.89
CA THR A 199 28.45 4.71 44.34
C THR A 199 29.91 4.74 44.85
N ILE A 200 30.67 5.72 44.39
CA ILE A 200 32.01 5.99 44.90
C ILE A 200 31.82 6.85 46.16
N GLY A 201 32.01 6.23 47.31
CA GLY A 201 32.04 6.94 48.60
C GLY A 201 33.48 7.30 48.96
N GLN A 202 33.72 8.51 49.48
CA GLN A 202 34.96 8.84 50.13
C GLN A 202 34.98 8.15 51.51
N ALA A 203 35.93 7.20 51.69
CA ALA A 203 36.12 6.56 52.99
C ALA A 203 37.30 7.23 53.67
N GLU A 204 37.07 7.81 54.84
CA GLU A 204 38.08 8.33 55.72
C GLU A 204 38.42 7.23 56.74
N ILE A 205 39.69 6.80 56.77
CA ILE A 205 40.14 5.78 57.69
C ILE A 205 40.52 6.47 59.01
N ALA A 206 39.63 6.39 59.99
CA ALA A 206 39.93 6.85 61.37
C ALA A 206 40.34 5.64 62.23
N PRO A 207 41.35 5.76 63.08
CA PRO A 207 41.73 4.71 64.01
C PRO A 207 40.61 4.47 65.03
N LYS A 208 40.27 3.21 65.24
CA LYS A 208 39.15 2.79 66.13
C LYS A 208 39.37 3.15 67.59
N GLU A 209 40.64 3.21 67.99
CA GLU A 209 41.06 3.59 69.33
C GLU A 209 42.35 4.43 69.22
N PRO A 210 42.25 5.76 69.26
CA PRO A 210 43.41 6.62 69.27
C PRO A 210 44.09 6.50 70.66
N ASN A 211 45.33 5.97 70.66
CA ASN A 211 46.10 5.91 71.88
C ASN A 211 46.68 7.28 72.18
N ILE A 212 46.05 7.94 73.14
CA ILE A 212 46.46 9.30 73.58
C ILE A 212 47.64 9.14 74.59
N ILE A 213 48.82 9.48 74.13
CA ILE A 213 50.01 9.49 74.98
C ILE A 213 50.17 10.92 75.51
N ASN A 214 49.90 11.08 76.83
CA ASN A 214 50.12 12.34 77.51
C ASN A 214 51.58 12.43 77.99
N ALA A 215 52.26 13.46 77.63
CA ALA A 215 53.58 13.76 78.20
C ALA A 215 53.40 14.31 79.66
N PRO A 216 54.06 13.75 80.64
CA PRO A 216 53.96 14.17 82.04
C PRO A 216 54.68 15.51 82.36
N ILE A 217 55.34 16.12 81.39
CA ILE A 217 56.14 17.34 81.57
C ILE A 217 55.93 18.23 80.31
N ASP A 218 55.76 19.53 80.53
CA ASP A 218 55.69 20.50 79.45
C ASP A 218 57.03 20.53 78.68
N GLY A 219 56.95 20.18 77.37
CA GLY A 219 58.10 20.12 76.49
C GLY A 219 57.72 20.25 75.05
N VAL A 220 58.69 20.59 74.22
CA VAL A 220 58.54 20.68 72.75
C VAL A 220 58.92 19.34 72.13
N ILE A 221 58.01 18.74 71.41
CA ILE A 221 58.28 17.49 70.74
C ILE A 221 59.23 17.84 69.55
N LYS A 222 60.43 17.23 69.60
CA LYS A 222 61.45 17.45 68.56
C LYS A 222 61.38 16.52 67.38
N GLU A 223 61.03 15.28 67.62
CA GLU A 223 60.90 14.24 66.60
C GLU A 223 59.94 13.15 67.05
N VAL A 224 59.11 12.62 66.11
CA VAL A 224 58.23 11.48 66.33
C VAL A 224 58.63 10.33 65.44
N TYR A 225 59.04 9.23 66.04
CA TYR A 225 59.36 8.00 65.29
C TYR A 225 58.15 7.09 65.31
N VAL A 226 57.58 6.83 64.10
CA VAL A 226 56.45 5.91 63.94
C VAL A 226 56.91 4.77 63.06
N GLU A 227 56.94 3.57 63.58
CA GLU A 227 57.22 2.33 62.80
C GLU A 227 55.86 1.79 62.33
N ILE A 228 55.66 1.78 61.04
CA ILE A 228 54.45 1.20 60.45
C ILE A 228 54.63 -0.32 60.38
N MET A 229 54.05 -1.09 61.28
CA MET A 229 53.93 -2.51 61.14
C MET A 229 52.87 -2.86 60.09
N MET A 230 53.29 -3.18 58.87
CA MET A 230 52.47 -3.88 57.90
C MET A 230 52.43 -5.37 58.27
N LYS A 231 51.21 -5.87 58.45
CA LYS A 231 50.92 -7.29 58.61
C LYS A 231 50.09 -7.76 57.43
#